data_79ccdd64f122fb87574a37d1790a054e
#
_entry.id   79ccdd64f122fb87574a37d1790a054e
#
_cell.length_a   1.000
_cell.length_b   1.000
_cell.length_c   1.000
_cell.angle_alpha   90.00
_cell.angle_beta   90.00
_cell.angle_gamma   90.00
#
_symmetry.space_group_name_H-M   'P 1'
#
loop_
_entity.id
_entity.type
_entity.pdbx_description
1 polymer ?
#
loop_
_entity_poly.entity_id
_entity_poly.type
_entity_poly.pdbx_seq_one_letter_code
_entity_poly.pdbx_strand_id
1 'polypeptide(L)'
;MRYILFIIMMIQGILCHAAICKHVSGGTETDNRSVLKIQKDLCGYMWFLTYDGINRYDGTHLKRYDLNWGNDSVRSCLYSYNLCTDSKNELWLFSEDGNIWLYNRLCDRFEKYIDLKEKVRGTFSFLCMDDGDNAWLGSNKELYIFHLPTGKLHRIQHVFGNISGLLSVGDGKYYLASETGVYSFVSSGDTPIDVSSDLFSKCTQVYKMLYVPEVHRLVLADRLAGMEVYDCSTKQLLHARSDWKGHRVSSLKKYRDGKVLIATEGIGVYCLNMDNYQISSFLNADSEKGGSIRSNRISDLFVDEHQRIWVADFPDGVSMVDGLDLEEHGWYKHVSGDEQSLINDRVNALLKDSEGDIWFATDNGISCYFSRTGNGDMWLPIYLVSNILLFVKYLRERFVRAIICMDCLSLARIR
;
A
#
# COMPACT_ATOMS: atom_id res chain seq x y z
N MET A 1 -29.96 6.52 37.42
CA MET A 1 -29.56 7.27 36.20
C MET A 1 -28.05 7.30 35.94
N ARG A 2 -27.15 7.51 36.89
CA ARG A 2 -25.68 7.52 36.68
C ARG A 2 -25.09 6.17 36.22
N TYR A 3 -25.61 5.05 36.64
CA TYR A 3 -25.14 3.70 36.25
C TYR A 3 -25.59 3.28 34.85
N ILE A 4 -26.73 3.79 34.37
CA ILE A 4 -27.21 3.53 33.01
C ILE A 4 -26.38 4.29 31.98
N LEU A 5 -25.93 5.53 32.30
CA LEU A 5 -25.01 6.27 31.42
C LEU A 5 -23.63 5.62 31.32
N PHE A 6 -23.14 4.98 32.40
CA PHE A 6 -21.85 4.28 32.42
C PHE A 6 -21.91 2.98 31.60
N ILE A 7 -23.04 2.28 31.58
CA ILE A 7 -23.25 1.08 30.78
C ILE A 7 -23.41 1.44 29.32
N ILE A 8 -24.04 2.56 28.97
CA ILE A 8 -24.13 3.06 27.58
C ILE A 8 -22.76 3.52 27.05
N MET A 9 -21.92 4.13 27.89
CA MET A 9 -20.53 4.48 27.53
C MET A 9 -19.63 3.26 27.39
N MET A 10 -19.89 2.16 28.11
CA MET A 10 -19.12 0.90 27.96
C MET A 10 -19.55 0.10 26.72
N ILE A 11 -20.79 0.27 26.23
CA ILE A 11 -21.29 -0.43 25.05
C ILE A 11 -20.81 0.24 23.74
N GLN A 12 -20.45 1.52 23.75
CA GLN A 12 -19.84 2.20 22.60
C GLN A 12 -18.37 1.86 22.34
N GLY A 13 -17.75 1.04 23.20
CA GLY A 13 -16.32 0.67 23.11
C GLY A 13 -16.01 -0.65 22.40
N ILE A 14 -16.99 -1.41 21.90
CA ILE A 14 -16.73 -2.74 21.31
C ILE A 14 -17.49 -2.92 19.98
N LEU A 15 -17.29 -1.99 19.06
CA LEU A 15 -17.44 -2.29 17.64
C LEU A 15 -16.03 -2.50 17.08
N CYS A 16 -15.49 -3.69 17.32
CA CYS A 16 -14.26 -4.15 16.69
C CYS A 16 -14.61 -4.55 15.24
N HIS A 17 -14.49 -3.60 14.34
CA HIS A 17 -14.64 -3.87 12.91
C HIS A 17 -13.41 -4.69 12.47
N ALA A 18 -13.63 -5.93 12.04
CA ALA A 18 -12.58 -6.72 11.44
C ALA A 18 -12.35 -6.20 10.01
N ALA A 19 -11.20 -5.57 9.77
CA ALA A 19 -10.76 -5.23 8.44
C ALA A 19 -10.70 -6.52 7.58
N ILE A 20 -11.19 -6.47 6.34
CA ILE A 20 -11.01 -7.57 5.42
C ILE A 20 -9.55 -7.59 4.98
N CYS A 21 -8.79 -8.53 5.51
CA CYS A 21 -7.42 -8.77 5.11
C CYS A 21 -7.38 -9.97 4.15
N LYS A 22 -7.07 -9.71 2.88
CA LYS A 22 -6.87 -10.75 1.87
C LYS A 22 -5.38 -11.05 1.77
N HIS A 23 -5.01 -12.30 2.01
CA HIS A 23 -3.64 -12.74 1.78
C HIS A 23 -3.44 -13.12 0.32
N VAL A 24 -2.45 -12.51 -0.31
CA VAL A 24 -2.04 -12.86 -1.67
C VAL A 24 -1.21 -14.13 -1.59
N SER A 25 -1.77 -15.25 -2.05
CA SER A 25 -1.08 -16.53 -2.11
C SER A 25 -0.83 -16.93 -3.57
N GLY A 26 0.41 -17.25 -3.90
CA GLY A 26 0.73 -17.97 -5.14
C GLY A 26 0.30 -19.43 -5.00
N GLY A 27 -0.20 -20.02 -6.08
CA GLY A 27 -0.75 -21.37 -6.08
C GLY A 27 0.28 -22.51 -5.94
N THR A 28 1.57 -22.21 -5.73
CA THR A 28 2.64 -23.23 -5.58
C THR A 28 3.46 -22.97 -4.32
N GLU A 29 3.76 -24.05 -3.59
CA GLU A 29 4.52 -24.04 -2.33
C GLU A 29 5.98 -23.59 -2.46
N THR A 30 6.46 -23.34 -3.69
CA THR A 30 7.86 -23.05 -4.00
C THR A 30 8.18 -21.55 -4.15
N ASP A 31 7.19 -20.67 -4.06
CA ASP A 31 7.41 -19.23 -4.23
C ASP A 31 8.01 -18.62 -2.95
N ASN A 32 9.14 -17.92 -3.09
CA ASN A 32 9.71 -17.17 -1.98
C ASN A 32 8.76 -16.06 -1.59
N ARG A 33 8.21 -16.17 -0.38
CA ARG A 33 7.24 -15.23 0.18
C ARG A 33 7.88 -14.01 0.83
N SER A 34 9.20 -13.96 0.91
CA SER A 34 9.92 -12.86 1.55
C SER A 34 9.96 -11.63 0.64
N VAL A 35 8.88 -10.89 0.62
CA VAL A 35 8.72 -9.68 -0.19
C VAL A 35 9.49 -8.52 0.44
N LEU A 36 10.28 -7.82 -0.37
CA LEU A 36 11.13 -6.69 0.02
C LEU A 36 10.53 -5.36 -0.40
N LYS A 37 9.83 -5.34 -1.55
CA LYS A 37 9.28 -4.12 -2.14
C LYS A 37 7.97 -4.41 -2.85
N ILE A 38 7.05 -3.47 -2.77
CA ILE A 38 5.78 -3.49 -3.48
C ILE A 38 5.71 -2.29 -4.42
N GLN A 39 5.32 -2.52 -5.67
CA GLN A 39 5.14 -1.48 -6.66
C GLN A 39 3.92 -1.79 -7.54
N LYS A 40 3.30 -0.74 -8.11
CA LYS A 40 2.20 -0.87 -9.06
C LYS A 40 2.62 -0.28 -10.40
N ASP A 41 2.32 -0.98 -11.49
CA ASP A 41 2.63 -0.49 -12.83
C ASP A 41 1.45 0.26 -13.48
N LEU A 42 1.70 0.81 -14.67
CA LEU A 42 0.71 1.55 -15.48
C LEU A 42 -0.56 0.73 -15.78
N CYS A 43 -0.45 -0.60 -15.92
CA CYS A 43 -1.61 -1.46 -16.19
C CYS A 43 -2.38 -1.86 -14.94
N GLY A 44 -1.93 -1.42 -13.76
CA GLY A 44 -2.56 -1.75 -12.49
C GLY A 44 -2.10 -3.06 -11.88
N TYR A 45 -1.14 -3.77 -12.49
CA TYR A 45 -0.56 -4.95 -11.88
C TYR A 45 0.28 -4.59 -10.66
N MET A 46 0.16 -5.42 -9.61
CA MET A 46 1.01 -5.32 -8.45
C MET A 46 2.27 -6.15 -8.63
N TRP A 47 3.41 -5.56 -8.31
CA TRP A 47 4.72 -6.19 -8.46
C TRP A 47 5.39 -6.32 -7.10
N PHE A 48 5.90 -7.51 -6.84
CA PHE A 48 6.54 -7.87 -5.59
C PHE A 48 7.98 -8.29 -5.86
N LEU A 49 8.93 -7.49 -5.40
CA LEU A 49 10.34 -7.87 -5.39
C LEU A 49 10.58 -8.77 -4.19
N THR A 50 11.14 -9.94 -4.42
CA THR A 50 11.47 -10.93 -3.39
C THR A 50 12.97 -11.23 -3.38
N TYR A 51 13.46 -12.07 -2.47
CA TYR A 51 14.88 -12.44 -2.42
C TYR A 51 15.41 -13.21 -3.64
N ASP A 52 14.56 -13.83 -4.41
CA ASP A 52 14.94 -14.73 -5.51
C ASP A 52 14.23 -14.45 -6.83
N GLY A 53 13.48 -13.36 -6.91
CA GLY A 53 12.79 -12.99 -8.15
C GLY A 53 11.83 -11.84 -7.99
N ILE A 54 11.10 -11.57 -9.06
CA ILE A 54 10.02 -10.61 -9.09
C ILE A 54 8.74 -11.34 -9.43
N ASN A 55 7.67 -11.06 -8.70
CA ASN A 55 6.35 -11.61 -8.96
C ASN A 55 5.40 -10.50 -9.40
N ARG A 56 4.63 -10.74 -10.46
CA ARG A 56 3.52 -9.89 -10.90
C ARG A 56 2.20 -10.52 -10.49
N TYR A 57 1.36 -9.74 -9.85
CA TYR A 57 0.01 -10.11 -9.44
C TYR A 57 -1.04 -9.35 -10.26
N ASP A 58 -1.95 -10.07 -10.89
CA ASP A 58 -3.01 -9.54 -11.75
C ASP A 58 -4.38 -9.39 -11.04
N GLY A 59 -4.42 -9.67 -9.73
CA GLY A 59 -5.65 -9.72 -8.93
C GLY A 59 -6.06 -11.14 -8.56
N THR A 60 -5.62 -12.14 -9.34
CA THR A 60 -5.96 -13.56 -9.17
C THR A 60 -4.74 -14.48 -9.16
N HIS A 61 -3.79 -14.24 -10.05
CA HIS A 61 -2.63 -15.12 -10.26
C HIS A 61 -1.32 -14.37 -10.02
N LEU A 62 -0.32 -15.11 -9.55
CA LEU A 62 1.06 -14.66 -9.48
C LEU A 62 1.86 -15.25 -10.64
N LYS A 63 2.53 -14.38 -11.41
CA LYS A 63 3.51 -14.78 -12.42
C LYS A 63 4.90 -14.40 -11.94
N ARG A 64 5.82 -15.37 -11.90
CA ARG A 64 7.20 -15.18 -11.50
C ARG A 64 8.08 -14.81 -12.69
N TYR A 65 9.04 -13.93 -12.45
CA TYR A 65 10.12 -13.53 -13.35
C TYR A 65 11.43 -13.81 -12.64
N ASP A 66 12.20 -14.75 -13.21
CA ASP A 66 13.53 -15.06 -12.71
C ASP A 66 14.52 -13.99 -13.14
N LEU A 67 15.38 -13.56 -12.22
CA LEU A 67 16.42 -12.53 -12.45
C LEU A 67 17.75 -13.14 -12.93
N ASN A 68 17.73 -14.35 -13.48
CA ASN A 68 18.92 -15.01 -14.04
C ASN A 68 19.24 -14.47 -15.42
N TRP A 69 19.81 -13.27 -15.48
CA TRP A 69 20.18 -12.61 -16.73
C TRP A 69 21.66 -12.78 -17.05
N GLY A 70 21.98 -13.86 -17.75
CA GLY A 70 23.31 -14.14 -18.27
C GLY A 70 24.08 -15.22 -17.51
N ASN A 71 25.20 -15.62 -18.08
CA ASN A 71 26.10 -16.68 -17.60
C ASN A 71 26.86 -16.35 -16.30
N ASP A 72 26.56 -15.23 -15.66
CA ASP A 72 27.15 -14.87 -14.39
C ASP A 72 26.46 -15.65 -13.28
N SER A 73 27.05 -16.80 -12.95
CA SER A 73 26.67 -17.69 -11.85
C SER A 73 26.82 -17.08 -10.45
N VAL A 74 26.91 -15.78 -10.34
CA VAL A 74 26.80 -15.07 -9.08
C VAL A 74 25.32 -14.85 -8.82
N ARG A 75 24.73 -15.68 -7.96
CA ARG A 75 23.52 -15.32 -7.20
C ARG A 75 23.85 -14.07 -6.39
N SER A 76 23.83 -12.92 -7.06
CA SER A 76 23.86 -11.64 -6.34
C SER A 76 22.63 -11.63 -5.46
N CYS A 77 22.85 -11.50 -4.17
CA CYS A 77 21.79 -11.40 -3.17
C CYS A 77 20.83 -10.30 -3.61
N LEU A 78 19.57 -10.63 -3.79
CA LEU A 78 18.53 -9.69 -4.26
C LEU A 78 18.19 -8.58 -3.27
N TYR A 79 18.82 -8.56 -2.10
CA TYR A 79 18.86 -7.38 -1.20
C TYR A 79 19.34 -6.11 -1.89
N SER A 80 20.06 -6.28 -2.97
CA SER A 80 20.74 -5.25 -3.73
C SER A 80 19.91 -4.66 -4.87
N TYR A 81 18.66 -5.08 -5.02
CA TYR A 81 17.80 -4.57 -6.08
C TYR A 81 16.76 -3.61 -5.52
N ASN A 82 16.35 -2.65 -6.33
CA ASN A 82 15.24 -1.76 -6.07
C ASN A 82 14.30 -1.71 -7.26
N LEU A 83 13.01 -1.73 -6.97
CA LEU A 83 11.93 -1.67 -7.95
C LEU A 83 11.21 -0.34 -7.79
N CYS A 84 11.06 0.41 -8.89
CA CYS A 84 10.35 1.68 -8.89
C CYS A 84 9.64 1.93 -10.22
N THR A 85 8.81 2.96 -10.26
CA THR A 85 8.15 3.45 -11.49
C THR A 85 8.61 4.87 -11.79
N ASP A 86 8.60 5.22 -13.08
CA ASP A 86 8.81 6.58 -13.56
C ASP A 86 7.50 7.40 -13.57
N SER A 87 7.52 8.60 -14.10
CA SER A 87 6.37 9.51 -14.21
C SER A 87 5.22 8.93 -15.06
N LYS A 88 5.50 7.96 -15.94
CA LYS A 88 4.52 7.25 -16.77
C LYS A 88 4.05 5.95 -16.14
N ASN A 89 4.48 5.64 -14.91
CA ASN A 89 4.29 4.36 -14.24
C ASN A 89 4.86 3.16 -15.03
N GLU A 90 5.91 3.36 -15.86
CA GLU A 90 6.70 2.26 -16.40
C GLU A 90 7.58 1.68 -15.31
N LEU A 91 7.75 0.37 -15.32
CA LEU A 91 8.42 -0.35 -14.25
C LEU A 91 9.92 -0.51 -14.53
N TRP A 92 10.72 -0.05 -13.59
CA TRP A 92 12.18 -0.08 -13.62
C TRP A 92 12.75 -0.91 -12.50
N LEU A 93 13.80 -1.66 -12.81
CA LEU A 93 14.56 -2.42 -11.84
C LEU A 93 16.02 -1.96 -11.84
N PHE A 94 16.56 -1.73 -10.65
CA PHE A 94 17.92 -1.25 -10.44
C PHE A 94 18.66 -2.22 -9.52
N SER A 95 19.92 -2.49 -9.83
CA SER A 95 20.83 -3.20 -8.93
C SER A 95 21.81 -2.24 -8.25
N GLU A 96 22.30 -2.62 -7.07
CA GLU A 96 23.29 -1.81 -6.32
C GLU A 96 24.60 -1.59 -7.06
N ASP A 97 24.92 -2.44 -8.05
CA ASP A 97 26.10 -2.35 -8.87
C ASP A 97 25.91 -1.52 -10.16
N GLY A 98 24.72 -0.91 -10.35
CA GLY A 98 24.45 0.03 -11.41
C GLY A 98 23.85 -0.55 -12.69
N ASN A 99 23.36 -1.78 -12.68
CA ASN A 99 22.54 -2.25 -13.80
C ASN A 99 21.11 -1.72 -13.69
N ILE A 100 20.55 -1.34 -14.83
CA ILE A 100 19.19 -0.82 -14.94
C ILE A 100 18.46 -1.61 -16.02
N TRP A 101 17.24 -2.08 -15.69
CA TRP A 101 16.35 -2.78 -16.60
C TRP A 101 15.00 -2.10 -16.65
N LEU A 102 14.38 -2.14 -17.83
CA LEU A 102 13.01 -1.72 -18.07
C LEU A 102 12.14 -2.94 -18.35
N TYR A 103 10.97 -2.98 -17.76
CA TYR A 103 10.00 -4.02 -18.09
C TYR A 103 9.35 -3.74 -19.45
N ASN A 104 9.63 -4.62 -20.41
CA ASN A 104 9.02 -4.59 -21.74
C ASN A 104 7.72 -5.39 -21.73
N ARG A 105 6.58 -4.70 -21.82
CA ARG A 105 5.25 -5.31 -21.78
C ARG A 105 4.93 -6.15 -22.99
N LEU A 106 5.42 -5.76 -24.18
CA LEU A 106 5.15 -6.49 -25.41
C LEU A 106 5.82 -7.86 -25.41
N CYS A 107 7.01 -7.94 -24.84
CA CYS A 107 7.78 -9.18 -24.72
C CYS A 107 7.55 -9.88 -23.37
N ASP A 108 6.81 -9.26 -22.45
CA ASP A 108 6.53 -9.71 -21.08
C ASP A 108 7.78 -10.16 -20.32
N ARG A 109 8.82 -9.31 -20.36
CA ARG A 109 10.12 -9.55 -19.71
C ARG A 109 10.83 -8.25 -19.36
N PHE A 110 11.78 -8.33 -18.41
CA PHE A 110 12.72 -7.25 -18.17
C PHE A 110 13.82 -7.27 -19.24
N GLU A 111 14.14 -6.12 -19.81
CA GLU A 111 15.22 -5.94 -20.77
C GLU A 111 16.25 -4.99 -20.18
N LYS A 112 17.53 -5.35 -20.32
CA LYS A 112 18.63 -4.52 -19.83
C LYS A 112 18.64 -3.21 -20.61
N TYR A 113 18.44 -2.10 -19.89
CA TYR A 113 18.43 -0.76 -20.46
C TYR A 113 19.86 -0.20 -20.55
N ILE A 114 20.60 -0.27 -19.43
CA ILE A 114 21.99 0.20 -19.38
C ILE A 114 22.76 -0.52 -18.27
N ASP A 115 24.08 -0.60 -18.47
CA ASP A 115 25.05 -1.03 -17.48
C ASP A 115 25.93 0.16 -17.10
N LEU A 116 25.83 0.60 -15.85
CA LEU A 116 26.61 1.71 -15.33
C LEU A 116 27.88 1.26 -14.58
N LYS A 117 28.16 -0.05 -14.48
CA LYS A 117 29.29 -0.59 -13.70
C LYS A 117 30.64 0.04 -14.05
N GLU A 118 30.86 0.36 -15.31
CA GLU A 118 32.10 0.99 -15.76
C GLU A 118 32.14 2.51 -15.51
N LYS A 119 30.96 3.14 -15.34
CA LYS A 119 30.81 4.59 -15.20
C LYS A 119 30.69 5.04 -13.73
N VAL A 120 30.28 4.14 -12.86
CA VAL A 120 30.07 4.40 -11.44
C VAL A 120 31.08 3.63 -10.60
N ARG A 121 31.49 4.20 -9.47
CA ARG A 121 32.44 3.58 -8.55
C ARG A 121 31.75 3.15 -7.27
N GLY A 122 31.86 1.85 -6.96
CA GLY A 122 31.30 1.29 -5.72
C GLY A 122 29.87 0.80 -5.88
N THR A 123 29.24 0.53 -4.77
CA THR A 123 27.84 0.08 -4.66
C THR A 123 26.94 1.21 -4.19
N PHE A 124 25.71 1.20 -4.63
CA PHE A 124 24.73 2.20 -4.22
C PHE A 124 24.02 1.78 -2.93
N SER A 125 23.92 2.72 -1.99
CA SER A 125 23.21 2.52 -0.72
C SER A 125 21.72 2.88 -0.80
N PHE A 126 21.37 3.73 -1.76
CA PHE A 126 19.98 4.09 -2.02
C PHE A 126 19.72 4.38 -3.49
N LEU A 127 18.44 4.33 -3.86
CA LEU A 127 17.90 4.79 -5.12
C LEU A 127 16.60 5.54 -4.87
N CYS A 128 16.44 6.66 -5.55
CA CYS A 128 15.22 7.44 -5.58
C CYS A 128 14.92 7.87 -7.01
N MET A 129 13.65 7.79 -7.42
CA MET A 129 13.15 8.40 -8.65
C MET A 129 12.52 9.74 -8.32
N ASP A 130 12.74 10.75 -9.15
CA ASP A 130 12.08 12.03 -9.05
C ASP A 130 11.02 12.24 -10.14
N ASP A 131 10.29 13.34 -10.05
CA ASP A 131 9.18 13.67 -10.97
C ASP A 131 9.68 14.03 -12.39
N GLY A 132 10.98 14.25 -12.56
CA GLY A 132 11.64 14.53 -13.84
C GLY A 132 12.25 13.30 -14.51
N ASP A 133 11.90 12.09 -14.06
CA ASP A 133 12.45 10.81 -14.53
C ASP A 133 13.98 10.70 -14.34
N ASN A 134 14.51 11.33 -13.30
CA ASN A 134 15.88 11.14 -12.89
C ASN A 134 15.98 10.06 -11.83
N ALA A 135 16.82 9.08 -12.06
CA ALA A 135 17.22 8.11 -11.07
C ALA A 135 18.42 8.65 -10.28
N TRP A 136 18.21 8.90 -9.00
CA TRP A 136 19.24 9.33 -8.07
C TRP A 136 19.85 8.12 -7.39
N LEU A 137 21.15 7.95 -7.57
CA LEU A 137 21.91 6.82 -7.08
C LEU A 137 22.99 7.33 -6.12
N GLY A 138 22.95 6.91 -4.87
CA GLY A 138 23.86 7.38 -3.83
C GLY A 138 24.82 6.32 -3.33
N SER A 139 26.07 6.69 -3.14
CA SER A 139 27.12 5.93 -2.49
C SER A 139 27.75 6.73 -1.35
N ASN A 140 28.72 6.13 -0.63
CA ASN A 140 29.41 6.80 0.48
C ASN A 140 30.08 8.14 0.13
N LYS A 141 30.46 8.33 -1.13
CA LYS A 141 31.26 9.50 -1.54
C LYS A 141 30.68 10.22 -2.73
N GLU A 142 29.75 9.61 -3.42
CA GLU A 142 29.29 10.08 -4.72
C GLU A 142 27.78 9.98 -4.83
N LEU A 143 27.20 10.98 -5.44
CA LEU A 143 25.80 11.03 -5.82
C LEU A 143 25.75 11.09 -7.34
N TYR A 144 24.98 10.22 -7.94
CA TYR A 144 24.79 10.17 -9.37
C TYR A 144 23.34 10.48 -9.72
N ILE A 145 23.15 11.22 -10.80
CA ILE A 145 21.86 11.49 -11.40
C ILE A 145 21.87 10.89 -12.79
N PHE A 146 21.02 9.91 -13.01
CA PHE A 146 20.83 9.30 -14.30
C PHE A 146 19.48 9.70 -14.87
N HIS A 147 19.46 10.50 -15.92
CA HIS A 147 18.24 10.94 -16.58
C HIS A 147 17.78 9.85 -17.56
N LEU A 148 16.69 9.14 -17.24
CA LEU A 148 16.20 7.99 -18.00
C LEU A 148 15.92 8.31 -19.46
N PRO A 149 15.20 9.41 -19.84
CA PRO A 149 14.86 9.67 -21.23
C PRO A 149 16.06 9.92 -22.14
N THR A 150 17.15 10.50 -21.62
CA THR A 150 18.31 10.88 -22.43
C THR A 150 19.52 9.98 -22.23
N GLY A 151 19.51 9.12 -21.22
CA GLY A 151 20.65 8.30 -20.83
C GLY A 151 21.87 9.08 -20.32
N LYS A 152 21.71 10.36 -19.97
CA LYS A 152 22.78 11.19 -19.43
C LYS A 152 23.04 10.83 -17.97
N LEU A 153 24.30 10.69 -17.60
CA LEU A 153 24.76 10.45 -16.24
C LEU A 153 25.56 11.68 -15.74
N HIS A 154 25.11 12.26 -14.63
CA HIS A 154 25.82 13.31 -13.93
C HIS A 154 26.35 12.77 -12.60
N ARG A 155 27.59 13.13 -12.28
CA ARG A 155 28.25 12.74 -11.03
C ARG A 155 28.45 13.96 -10.16
N ILE A 156 28.06 13.86 -8.89
CA ILE A 156 28.22 14.90 -7.90
C ILE A 156 29.11 14.37 -6.78
N GLN A 157 30.21 15.07 -6.50
CA GLN A 157 31.01 14.80 -5.30
C GLN A 157 30.38 15.50 -4.12
N HIS A 158 30.33 14.84 -2.98
CA HIS A 158 29.78 15.37 -1.74
C HIS A 158 30.63 15.01 -0.51
N VAL A 159 30.38 15.72 0.56
CA VAL A 159 31.13 15.60 1.85
C VAL A 159 30.26 15.03 2.98
N PHE A 160 29.08 14.50 2.69
CA PHE A 160 28.09 14.12 3.70
C PHE A 160 28.29 12.75 4.34
N GLY A 161 29.33 12.01 3.95
CA GLY A 161 29.49 10.60 4.37
C GLY A 161 28.46 9.70 3.69
N ASN A 162 28.03 8.65 4.38
CA ASN A 162 27.01 7.76 3.85
C ASN A 162 25.66 8.48 3.71
N ILE A 163 25.08 8.41 2.51
CA ILE A 163 23.73 8.88 2.25
C ILE A 163 22.77 7.71 2.49
N SER A 164 21.76 7.93 3.33
CA SER A 164 20.75 6.92 3.65
C SER A 164 19.47 7.06 2.82
N GLY A 165 19.24 8.22 2.21
CA GLY A 165 18.07 8.43 1.36
C GLY A 165 18.00 9.83 0.74
N LEU A 166 17.20 9.92 -0.30
CA LEU A 166 16.84 11.17 -0.96
C LEU A 166 15.33 11.15 -1.21
N LEU A 167 14.70 12.29 -1.03
CA LEU A 167 13.27 12.48 -1.24
C LEU A 167 13.06 13.67 -2.16
N SER A 168 12.43 13.47 -3.31
CA SER A 168 11.88 14.54 -4.16
C SER A 168 10.56 15.02 -3.57
N VAL A 169 10.35 16.33 -3.56
CA VAL A 169 9.11 16.94 -3.05
C VAL A 169 8.41 17.80 -4.11
N GLY A 170 8.83 17.64 -5.36
CA GLY A 170 8.35 18.41 -6.50
C GLY A 170 9.11 19.74 -6.71
N ASP A 171 8.87 20.38 -7.85
CA ASP A 171 9.47 21.66 -8.23
C ASP A 171 11.00 21.72 -8.12
N GLY A 172 11.68 20.58 -8.33
CA GLY A 172 13.13 20.45 -8.22
C GLY A 172 13.67 20.62 -6.80
N LYS A 173 12.83 20.46 -5.76
CA LYS A 173 13.24 20.49 -4.35
C LYS A 173 13.47 19.09 -3.83
N TYR A 174 14.51 18.94 -3.02
CA TYR A 174 14.92 17.65 -2.47
C TYR A 174 15.31 17.74 -1.01
N TYR A 175 15.12 16.63 -0.29
CA TYR A 175 15.70 16.37 1.01
C TYR A 175 16.65 15.19 0.92
N LEU A 176 17.87 15.35 1.43
CA LEU A 176 18.91 14.32 1.44
C LEU A 176 19.26 13.99 2.88
N ALA A 177 19.11 12.74 3.26
CA ALA A 177 19.49 12.21 4.57
C ALA A 177 20.87 11.56 4.50
N SER A 178 21.73 11.91 5.44
CA SER A 178 23.10 11.43 5.52
C SER A 178 23.57 11.24 6.97
N GLU A 179 24.80 10.76 7.15
CA GLU A 179 25.45 10.61 8.46
C GLU A 179 25.72 11.95 9.16
N THR A 180 25.67 13.07 8.45
CA THR A 180 25.94 14.39 9.00
C THR A 180 24.65 15.21 9.24
N GLY A 181 23.52 14.70 8.78
CA GLY A 181 22.22 15.35 8.97
C GLY A 181 21.31 15.22 7.75
N VAL A 182 20.18 15.92 7.79
CA VAL A 182 19.26 16.06 6.66
C VAL A 182 19.44 17.43 6.05
N TYR A 183 19.63 17.47 4.75
CA TYR A 183 19.87 18.68 3.98
C TYR A 183 18.72 18.94 3.00
N SER A 184 18.38 20.21 2.78
CA SER A 184 17.46 20.61 1.72
C SER A 184 18.20 21.34 0.61
N PHE A 185 17.85 21.06 -0.64
CA PHE A 185 18.44 21.75 -1.79
C PHE A 185 17.45 21.83 -2.96
N VAL A 186 17.76 22.66 -3.92
CA VAL A 186 17.02 22.83 -5.17
C VAL A 186 17.93 22.46 -6.34
N SER A 187 17.42 21.64 -7.25
CA SER A 187 18.10 21.30 -8.49
C SER A 187 17.26 21.73 -9.69
N SER A 188 17.86 22.42 -10.63
CA SER A 188 17.23 22.84 -11.89
C SER A 188 17.68 22.00 -13.11
N GLY A 189 18.02 20.74 -12.90
CA GLY A 189 18.34 19.77 -13.96
C GLY A 189 19.78 19.84 -14.48
N ASP A 190 20.17 20.87 -15.18
CA ASP A 190 21.50 20.93 -15.86
C ASP A 190 22.59 21.67 -15.06
N THR A 191 22.28 22.27 -13.91
CA THR A 191 23.25 23.00 -13.11
C THR A 191 23.91 22.13 -12.06
N PRO A 192 25.22 22.37 -11.77
CA PRO A 192 25.88 21.73 -10.63
C PRO A 192 25.12 22.06 -9.34
N ILE A 193 24.68 21.03 -8.63
CA ILE A 193 23.92 21.18 -7.41
C ILE A 193 24.89 21.55 -6.30
N ASP A 194 24.72 22.72 -5.70
CA ASP A 194 25.34 23.02 -4.43
C ASP A 194 24.51 22.43 -3.30
N VAL A 195 24.77 21.18 -2.96
CA VAL A 195 24.11 20.45 -1.87
C VAL A 195 24.63 20.90 -0.49
N SER A 196 25.63 21.79 -0.45
CA SER A 196 26.46 21.99 0.73
C SER A 196 25.88 22.88 1.82
N SER A 197 24.77 23.60 1.57
CA SER A 197 24.58 24.81 2.38
C SER A 197 23.41 24.81 3.34
N ASP A 198 22.44 23.88 3.24
CA ASP A 198 21.21 24.06 4.02
C ASP A 198 20.86 22.85 4.90
N LEU A 199 21.51 22.79 6.08
CA LEU A 199 21.17 21.80 7.11
C LEU A 199 19.74 22.04 7.57
N PHE A 200 18.88 21.03 7.31
CA PHE A 200 17.47 21.05 7.66
C PHE A 200 17.22 20.41 9.04
N SER A 201 17.85 19.28 9.31
CA SER A 201 17.75 18.56 10.58
C SER A 201 19.07 17.92 10.97
N LYS A 202 19.29 17.76 12.28
CA LYS A 202 20.46 17.09 12.85
C LYS A 202 20.31 15.56 12.95
N CYS A 203 19.23 14.98 12.44
CA CYS A 203 19.05 13.51 12.38
C CYS A 203 20.09 12.89 11.47
N THR A 204 20.87 11.94 12.00
CA THR A 204 22.04 11.36 11.31
C THR A 204 21.87 9.89 10.95
N GLN A 205 20.83 9.24 11.46
CA GLN A 205 20.51 7.83 11.20
C GLN A 205 19.08 7.66 10.72
N VAL A 206 18.73 8.41 9.70
CA VAL A 206 17.38 8.42 9.15
C VAL A 206 17.12 7.12 8.37
N TYR A 207 16.09 6.40 8.77
CA TYR A 207 15.59 5.22 8.07
C TYR A 207 14.72 5.58 6.87
N LYS A 208 13.78 6.51 7.09
CA LYS A 208 12.79 6.94 6.09
C LYS A 208 12.41 8.39 6.27
N MET A 209 12.07 9.00 5.15
CA MET A 209 11.54 10.37 5.06
C MET A 209 10.23 10.33 4.26
N LEU A 210 9.27 11.16 4.65
CA LEU A 210 8.04 11.37 3.89
C LEU A 210 7.65 12.85 3.94
N TYR A 211 7.40 13.43 2.77
CA TYR A 211 6.79 14.74 2.65
C TYR A 211 5.28 14.64 2.51
N VAL A 212 4.56 15.43 3.29
CA VAL A 212 3.09 15.53 3.26
C VAL A 212 2.72 16.90 2.72
N PRO A 213 2.46 17.02 1.40
CA PRO A 213 2.31 18.31 0.73
C PRO A 213 1.10 19.09 1.21
N GLU A 214 0.02 18.44 1.60
CA GLU A 214 -1.23 19.06 2.03
C GLU A 214 -1.06 19.98 3.25
N VAL A 215 -0.09 19.68 4.09
CA VAL A 215 0.22 20.41 5.31
C VAL A 215 1.64 20.98 5.34
N HIS A 216 2.40 20.83 4.25
CA HIS A 216 3.80 21.24 4.15
C HIS A 216 4.69 20.71 5.29
N ARG A 217 4.59 19.43 5.58
CA ARG A 217 5.33 18.78 6.67
C ARG A 217 6.27 17.69 6.14
N LEU A 218 7.45 17.61 6.76
CA LEU A 218 8.39 16.50 6.57
C LEU A 218 8.37 15.62 7.81
N VAL A 219 8.09 14.33 7.61
CA VAL A 219 8.15 13.30 8.64
C VAL A 219 9.46 12.56 8.49
N LEU A 220 10.25 12.49 9.55
CA LEU A 220 11.51 11.76 9.64
C LEU A 220 11.37 10.59 10.62
N ALA A 221 11.83 9.43 10.23
CA ALA A 221 12.03 8.28 11.12
C ALA A 221 13.53 8.07 11.29
N ASP A 222 14.05 8.42 12.45
CA ASP A 222 15.48 8.33 12.78
C ASP A 222 15.72 7.32 13.91
N ARG A 223 16.81 6.57 13.83
CA ARG A 223 17.16 5.56 14.82
C ARG A 223 17.40 6.15 16.20
N LEU A 224 18.06 7.29 16.28
CA LEU A 224 18.52 7.92 17.51
C LEU A 224 17.53 8.97 18.02
N ALA A 225 16.86 9.69 17.13
CA ALA A 225 15.90 10.73 17.49
C ALA A 225 14.48 10.16 17.69
N GLY A 226 14.11 9.07 16.98
CA GLY A 226 12.78 8.54 16.92
C GLY A 226 11.99 9.11 15.74
N MET A 227 10.71 9.46 15.97
CA MET A 227 9.90 10.10 14.95
C MET A 227 9.89 11.61 15.14
N GLU A 228 10.18 12.36 14.09
CA GLU A 228 10.18 13.82 14.10
C GLU A 228 9.33 14.38 12.95
N VAL A 229 8.60 15.46 13.22
CA VAL A 229 7.79 16.16 12.25
C VAL A 229 8.25 17.62 12.17
N TYR A 230 8.59 18.06 10.99
CA TYR A 230 9.09 19.43 10.72
C TYR A 230 8.14 20.22 9.83
N ASP A 231 8.09 21.50 10.04
CA ASP A 231 7.54 22.47 9.09
C ASP A 231 8.57 22.76 8.01
N CYS A 232 8.22 22.50 6.75
CA CYS A 232 9.14 22.67 5.62
C CYS A 232 9.38 24.15 5.27
N SER A 233 8.47 25.06 5.65
CA SER A 233 8.59 26.50 5.36
C SER A 233 9.49 27.20 6.38
N THR A 234 9.31 26.87 7.66
CA THR A 234 10.04 27.50 8.76
C THR A 234 11.26 26.70 9.22
N LYS A 235 11.40 25.46 8.77
CA LYS A 235 12.39 24.46 9.21
C LYS A 235 12.34 24.14 10.71
N GLN A 236 11.22 24.44 11.36
CA GLN A 236 11.06 24.21 12.79
C GLN A 236 10.59 22.79 13.05
N LEU A 237 11.15 22.19 14.10
CA LEU A 237 10.65 20.94 14.66
C LEU A 237 9.32 21.22 15.35
N LEU A 238 8.24 20.61 14.86
CA LEU A 238 6.89 20.75 15.40
C LEU A 238 6.59 19.71 16.47
N HIS A 239 7.07 18.49 16.25
CA HIS A 239 6.79 17.35 17.12
C HIS A 239 7.92 16.35 17.09
N ALA A 240 8.23 15.76 18.26
CA ALA A 240 9.21 14.70 18.41
C ALA A 240 8.68 13.58 19.31
N ARG A 241 8.85 12.34 18.89
CA ARG A 241 8.48 11.12 19.62
C ARG A 241 9.73 10.30 19.89
N SER A 242 10.39 10.61 20.99
CA SER A 242 11.61 9.93 21.41
C SER A 242 11.38 8.50 21.91
N ASP A 243 10.16 8.13 22.24
CA ASP A 243 9.73 6.77 22.56
C ASP A 243 9.79 5.83 21.33
N TRP A 244 9.93 6.40 20.13
CA TRP A 244 10.15 5.66 18.87
C TRP A 244 11.62 5.36 18.57
N LYS A 245 12.55 5.72 19.44
CA LYS A 245 13.97 5.38 19.28
C LYS A 245 14.18 3.88 19.23
N GLY A 246 15.01 3.44 18.28
CA GLY A 246 15.33 2.03 18.09
C GLY A 246 14.29 1.22 17.34
N HIS A 247 13.05 1.71 17.14
CA HIS A 247 12.10 1.06 16.25
C HIS A 247 12.53 1.29 14.80
N ARG A 248 12.83 0.20 14.10
CA ARG A 248 13.25 0.27 12.70
C ARG A 248 12.03 0.47 11.81
N VAL A 249 11.93 1.65 11.22
CA VAL A 249 10.88 2.00 10.28
C VAL A 249 11.32 1.57 8.87
N SER A 250 10.54 0.69 8.25
CA SER A 250 10.80 0.15 6.91
C SER A 250 10.11 0.94 5.81
N SER A 251 8.95 1.54 6.08
CA SER A 251 8.21 2.33 5.11
C SER A 251 7.36 3.41 5.77
N LEU A 252 7.23 4.56 5.09
CA LEU A 252 6.29 5.62 5.42
C LEU A 252 5.43 5.88 4.18
N LYS A 253 4.11 5.91 4.33
CA LYS A 253 3.17 6.17 3.23
C LYS A 253 2.09 7.14 3.65
N LYS A 254 1.76 8.06 2.76
CA LYS A 254 0.56 8.89 2.91
C LYS A 254 -0.69 7.99 2.90
N TYR A 255 -1.62 8.36 3.73
CA TYR A 255 -2.93 7.74 3.79
C TYR A 255 -4.01 8.82 3.88
N ARG A 256 -5.28 8.45 3.72
CA ARG A 256 -6.42 9.38 3.73
C ARG A 256 -6.47 10.23 5.01
N ASP A 257 -7.19 11.33 4.96
CA ASP A 257 -7.53 12.19 6.11
C ASP A 257 -6.30 12.71 6.89
N GLY A 258 -5.25 13.11 6.17
CA GLY A 258 -4.04 13.63 6.80
C GLY A 258 -3.30 12.64 7.68
N LYS A 259 -3.46 11.34 7.42
CA LYS A 259 -2.79 10.26 8.16
C LYS A 259 -1.54 9.78 7.40
N VAL A 260 -0.56 9.30 8.14
CA VAL A 260 0.66 8.66 7.63
C VAL A 260 0.77 7.27 8.23
N LEU A 261 0.89 6.26 7.38
CA LEU A 261 1.17 4.89 7.80
C LEU A 261 2.66 4.70 8.02
N ILE A 262 3.00 4.07 9.14
CA ILE A 262 4.36 3.76 9.58
C ILE A 262 4.50 2.26 9.64
N ALA A 263 5.24 1.66 8.72
CA ALA A 263 5.61 0.24 8.79
C ALA A 263 6.87 0.04 9.60
N THR A 264 6.91 -1.02 10.37
CA THR A 264 8.05 -1.33 11.23
C THR A 264 8.54 -2.76 11.03
N GLU A 265 9.81 -2.98 11.33
CA GLU A 265 10.39 -4.33 11.39
C GLU A 265 10.20 -4.95 12.78
N GLY A 266 8.94 -5.23 13.19
CA GLY A 266 8.71 -5.99 14.42
C GLY A 266 7.49 -5.66 15.25
N ILE A 267 6.88 -4.47 15.09
CA ILE A 267 5.69 -4.08 15.87
C ILE A 267 4.45 -3.80 15.00
N GLY A 268 4.50 -4.16 13.69
CA GLY A 268 3.38 -4.00 12.76
C GLY A 268 3.32 -2.64 12.10
N VAL A 269 2.12 -2.20 11.74
CA VAL A 269 1.83 -0.91 11.10
C VAL A 269 1.15 0.01 12.09
N TYR A 270 1.63 1.24 12.17
CA TYR A 270 1.09 2.31 12.98
C TYR A 270 0.56 3.43 12.09
N CYS A 271 -0.29 4.26 12.67
CA CYS A 271 -0.86 5.43 12.02
C CYS A 271 -0.48 6.70 12.81
N LEU A 272 0.16 7.65 12.14
CA LEU A 272 0.43 9.00 12.63
C LEU A 272 -0.66 9.93 12.08
N ASN A 273 -1.39 10.59 12.95
CA ASN A 273 -2.33 11.64 12.60
C ASN A 273 -1.57 12.98 12.51
N MET A 274 -1.65 13.67 11.37
CA MET A 274 -0.90 14.91 11.14
C MET A 274 -1.53 16.14 11.78
N ASP A 275 -2.77 16.06 12.30
CA ASP A 275 -3.43 17.18 12.99
C ASP A 275 -2.98 17.29 14.44
N ASN A 276 -2.83 16.15 15.13
CA ASN A 276 -2.51 16.11 16.56
C ASN A 276 -1.21 15.37 16.89
N TYR A 277 -0.53 14.84 15.89
CA TYR A 277 0.72 14.05 15.97
C TYR A 277 0.65 12.81 16.86
N GLN A 278 -0.55 12.29 17.09
CA GLN A 278 -0.71 11.02 17.80
C GLN A 278 -0.34 9.85 16.90
N ILE A 279 0.40 8.90 17.47
CA ILE A 279 0.73 7.62 16.82
C ILE A 279 -0.03 6.52 17.54
N SER A 280 -0.81 5.74 16.80
CA SER A 280 -1.58 4.61 17.32
C SER A 280 -1.30 3.35 16.50
N SER A 281 -1.48 2.18 17.11
CA SER A 281 -1.42 0.91 16.39
C SER A 281 -2.56 0.85 15.37
N PHE A 282 -2.24 0.38 14.17
CA PHE A 282 -3.18 0.36 13.06
C PHE A 282 -3.42 -1.07 12.52
N LEU A 283 -2.35 -1.80 12.16
CA LEU A 283 -2.42 -3.21 11.78
C LEU A 283 -1.35 -3.99 12.51
N ASN A 284 -1.72 -5.14 13.06
CA ASN A 284 -0.79 -6.08 13.70
C ASN A 284 -1.16 -7.52 13.38
N ALA A 285 -0.22 -8.42 13.61
CA ALA A 285 -0.40 -9.86 13.48
C ALA A 285 -0.97 -10.44 14.79
N ASP A 286 -2.18 -10.03 15.15
CA ASP A 286 -2.87 -10.58 16.31
C ASP A 286 -3.75 -11.76 15.87
N SER A 287 -3.43 -12.95 16.34
CA SER A 287 -4.07 -14.19 15.90
C SER A 287 -5.52 -14.34 16.36
N GLU A 288 -5.97 -13.56 17.32
CA GLU A 288 -7.33 -13.66 17.87
C GLU A 288 -8.38 -12.90 17.04
N LYS A 289 -7.95 -12.00 16.18
CA LYS A 289 -8.83 -11.21 15.31
C LYS A 289 -8.71 -11.69 13.87
N GLY A 290 -9.75 -12.30 13.36
CA GLY A 290 -9.85 -12.60 11.94
C GLY A 290 -9.63 -11.33 11.10
N GLY A 291 -8.78 -11.41 10.05
CA GLY A 291 -8.47 -10.28 9.17
C GLY A 291 -7.20 -9.50 9.54
N SER A 292 -6.33 -10.05 10.40
CA SER A 292 -5.03 -9.46 10.72
C SER A 292 -3.97 -9.74 9.62
N ILE A 293 -2.94 -8.90 9.56
CA ILE A 293 -1.73 -9.18 8.78
C ILE A 293 -1.01 -10.42 9.33
N ARG A 294 -0.14 -11.06 8.52
CA ARG A 294 0.50 -12.33 8.91
C ARG A 294 1.71 -12.16 9.82
N SER A 295 2.36 -11.02 9.76
CA SER A 295 3.58 -10.75 10.53
C SER A 295 3.62 -9.30 11.01
N ASN A 296 4.22 -9.06 12.18
CA ASN A 296 4.53 -7.71 12.65
C ASN A 296 5.84 -7.16 12.07
N ARG A 297 6.58 -7.98 11.33
CA ARG A 297 7.78 -7.57 10.61
C ARG A 297 7.42 -7.18 9.19
N ILE A 298 7.29 -5.88 8.95
CA ILE A 298 6.88 -5.35 7.67
C ILE A 298 8.09 -4.81 6.92
N SER A 299 8.28 -5.25 5.68
CA SER A 299 9.38 -4.77 4.82
C SER A 299 9.00 -3.56 3.99
N ASP A 300 7.77 -3.49 3.49
CA ASP A 300 7.29 -2.35 2.72
C ASP A 300 5.77 -2.21 2.81
N LEU A 301 5.27 -1.02 2.49
CA LEU A 301 3.86 -0.69 2.31
C LEU A 301 3.64 -0.05 0.95
N PHE A 302 2.47 -0.31 0.37
CA PHE A 302 1.96 0.43 -0.77
C PHE A 302 0.49 0.76 -0.55
N VAL A 303 0.10 2.01 -0.78
CA VAL A 303 -1.31 2.46 -0.74
C VAL A 303 -1.72 2.76 -2.17
N ASP A 304 -2.75 2.08 -2.65
CA ASP A 304 -3.21 2.27 -4.02
C ASP A 304 -4.28 3.40 -4.12
N GLU A 305 -4.72 3.72 -5.33
CA GLU A 305 -5.69 4.77 -5.61
C GLU A 305 -7.08 4.49 -5.02
N HIS A 306 -7.37 3.24 -4.68
CA HIS A 306 -8.59 2.83 -3.98
C HIS A 306 -8.43 2.82 -2.46
N GLN A 307 -7.31 3.37 -1.96
CA GLN A 307 -6.95 3.39 -0.53
C GLN A 307 -6.78 2.01 0.09
N ARG A 308 -6.57 0.96 -0.73
CA ARG A 308 -6.19 -0.36 -0.23
C ARG A 308 -4.73 -0.35 0.17
N ILE A 309 -4.46 -0.98 1.30
CA ILE A 309 -3.12 -1.04 1.88
C ILE A 309 -2.53 -2.41 1.58
N TRP A 310 -1.44 -2.42 0.83
CA TRP A 310 -0.66 -3.62 0.53
C TRP A 310 0.51 -3.68 1.49
N VAL A 311 0.60 -4.76 2.24
CA VAL A 311 1.57 -4.94 3.33
C VAL A 311 2.48 -6.11 2.99
N ALA A 312 3.78 -5.86 2.90
CA ALA A 312 4.78 -6.92 2.73
C ALA A 312 5.09 -7.54 4.11
N ASP A 313 4.40 -8.62 4.42
CA ASP A 313 4.50 -9.38 5.67
C ASP A 313 5.72 -10.30 5.62
N PHE A 314 6.85 -9.84 6.14
CA PHE A 314 8.07 -10.64 6.09
C PHE A 314 8.11 -11.72 7.19
N PRO A 315 8.36 -13.00 6.90
CA PRO A 315 8.63 -13.61 5.58
C PRO A 315 7.39 -14.18 4.88
N ASP A 316 6.17 -13.81 5.28
CA ASP A 316 4.94 -14.57 5.03
C ASP A 316 4.15 -14.13 3.76
N GLY A 317 4.71 -13.23 2.97
CA GLY A 317 4.14 -12.80 1.69
C GLY A 317 3.56 -11.40 1.70
N VAL A 318 2.37 -11.24 1.13
CA VAL A 318 1.67 -9.96 1.04
C VAL A 318 0.25 -10.09 1.56
N SER A 319 -0.13 -9.17 2.44
CA SER A 319 -1.51 -8.94 2.84
C SER A 319 -2.05 -7.70 2.16
N MET A 320 -3.27 -7.76 1.64
CA MET A 320 -4.01 -6.62 1.14
C MET A 320 -5.17 -6.33 2.09
N VAL A 321 -5.18 -5.13 2.65
CA VAL A 321 -6.21 -4.66 3.56
C VAL A 321 -7.03 -3.60 2.83
N ASP A 322 -8.34 -3.80 2.75
CA ASP A 322 -9.22 -2.78 2.20
C ASP A 322 -9.41 -1.67 3.22
N GLY A 323 -8.90 -0.49 2.92
CA GLY A 323 -8.94 0.65 3.83
C GLY A 323 -10.34 1.22 4.04
N LEU A 324 -11.28 0.95 3.12
CA LEU A 324 -12.67 1.38 3.26
C LEU A 324 -13.41 0.53 4.29
N ASP A 325 -13.00 -0.73 4.46
CA ASP A 325 -13.64 -1.65 5.41
C ASP A 325 -13.28 -1.37 6.88
N LEU A 326 -12.29 -0.52 7.14
CA LEU A 326 -11.90 -0.18 8.51
C LEU A 326 -12.94 0.67 9.26
N GLU A 327 -13.89 1.28 8.57
CA GLU A 327 -14.83 2.24 9.19
C GLU A 327 -16.32 1.89 9.06
N GLU A 328 -16.77 1.10 8.07
CA GLU A 328 -18.23 1.00 7.80
C GLU A 328 -18.76 -0.34 7.25
N HIS A 329 -17.98 -1.39 7.06
CA HIS A 329 -18.51 -2.57 6.36
C HIS A 329 -18.69 -3.76 7.28
N GLY A 330 -19.95 -4.14 7.47
CA GLY A 330 -20.34 -5.40 8.11
C GLY A 330 -20.23 -6.57 7.13
N TRP A 331 -19.83 -7.71 7.62
CA TRP A 331 -20.03 -8.96 6.90
C TRP A 331 -21.50 -9.31 6.91
N TYR A 332 -22.09 -9.41 5.73
CA TYR A 332 -23.41 -9.95 5.59
C TYR A 332 -23.32 -11.46 5.52
N LYS A 333 -23.73 -12.15 6.59
CA LYS A 333 -23.74 -13.60 6.70
C LYS A 333 -25.06 -14.10 7.25
N HIS A 334 -25.34 -15.39 7.06
CA HIS A 334 -26.44 -16.06 7.71
C HIS A 334 -26.13 -16.28 9.19
N VAL A 335 -27.07 -15.89 10.06
CA VAL A 335 -27.03 -16.17 11.49
C VAL A 335 -28.30 -16.94 11.84
N SER A 336 -28.15 -18.19 12.27
CA SER A 336 -29.30 -19.04 12.59
C SER A 336 -30.15 -18.46 13.71
N GLY A 337 -31.44 -18.25 13.43
CA GLY A 337 -32.38 -17.64 14.38
C GLY A 337 -32.39 -16.11 14.38
N ASP A 338 -31.60 -15.45 13.54
CA ASP A 338 -31.62 -13.99 13.37
C ASP A 338 -32.23 -13.63 12.01
N GLU A 339 -33.45 -13.08 12.03
CA GLU A 339 -34.16 -12.61 10.84
C GLU A 339 -33.53 -11.34 10.23
N GLN A 340 -32.64 -10.66 10.95
CA GLN A 340 -31.87 -9.50 10.51
C GLN A 340 -30.55 -9.92 9.89
N SER A 341 -30.47 -11.11 9.29
CA SER A 341 -29.28 -11.64 8.63
C SER A 341 -29.61 -12.21 7.25
N LEU A 342 -28.56 -12.55 6.46
CA LEU A 342 -28.76 -13.28 5.20
C LEU A 342 -29.50 -14.59 5.44
N ILE A 343 -30.39 -14.95 4.51
CA ILE A 343 -31.12 -16.21 4.57
C ILE A 343 -30.21 -17.42 4.34
N ASN A 344 -29.08 -17.24 3.63
CA ASN A 344 -28.06 -18.24 3.38
C ASN A 344 -26.76 -17.59 2.94
N ASP A 345 -25.59 -18.15 3.36
CA ASP A 345 -24.26 -17.62 3.04
C ASP A 345 -23.85 -17.84 1.58
N ARG A 346 -24.49 -18.77 0.87
CA ARG A 346 -24.19 -19.00 -0.53
C ARG A 346 -24.98 -18.03 -1.41
N VAL A 347 -24.35 -16.89 -1.73
CA VAL A 347 -24.90 -15.85 -2.58
C VAL A 347 -24.53 -16.11 -4.04
N ASN A 348 -25.53 -16.28 -4.89
CA ASN A 348 -25.38 -16.56 -6.33
C ASN A 348 -25.42 -15.30 -7.20
N ALA A 349 -26.15 -14.29 -6.77
CA ALA A 349 -26.24 -13.03 -7.49
C ALA A 349 -26.54 -11.85 -6.56
N LEU A 350 -26.11 -10.67 -6.98
CA LEU A 350 -26.35 -9.38 -6.32
C LEU A 350 -26.99 -8.42 -7.29
N LEU A 351 -27.95 -7.64 -6.80
CA LEU A 351 -28.56 -6.57 -7.57
C LEU A 351 -28.75 -5.35 -6.68
N LYS A 352 -28.37 -4.17 -7.15
CA LYS A 352 -28.70 -2.89 -6.55
C LYS A 352 -29.86 -2.28 -7.33
N ASP A 353 -30.95 -1.94 -6.66
CA ASP A 353 -32.11 -1.33 -7.31
C ASP A 353 -31.96 0.19 -7.45
N SER A 354 -32.95 0.82 -8.11
CA SER A 354 -32.97 2.27 -8.35
C SER A 354 -33.14 3.10 -7.07
N GLU A 355 -33.53 2.45 -5.98
CA GLU A 355 -33.71 3.08 -4.69
C GLU A 355 -32.44 2.97 -3.81
N GLY A 356 -31.45 2.19 -4.27
CA GLY A 356 -30.18 1.97 -3.60
C GLY A 356 -30.17 0.74 -2.71
N ASP A 357 -31.29 -0.01 -2.62
CA ASP A 357 -31.40 -1.23 -1.84
C ASP A 357 -30.65 -2.37 -2.53
N ILE A 358 -30.06 -3.28 -1.76
CA ILE A 358 -29.24 -4.39 -2.27
C ILE A 358 -29.99 -5.72 -2.08
N TRP A 359 -30.14 -6.45 -3.18
CA TRP A 359 -30.80 -7.73 -3.24
C TRP A 359 -29.78 -8.86 -3.39
N PHE A 360 -29.91 -9.87 -2.54
CA PHE A 360 -29.03 -11.05 -2.49
C PHE A 360 -29.84 -12.28 -2.90
N ALA A 361 -29.55 -12.86 -4.05
CA ALA A 361 -30.10 -14.16 -4.44
C ALA A 361 -29.21 -15.26 -3.87
N THR A 362 -29.80 -16.11 -3.03
CA THR A 362 -29.08 -17.21 -2.36
C THR A 362 -29.70 -18.56 -2.69
N ASP A 363 -29.05 -19.67 -2.30
CA ASP A 363 -29.57 -21.01 -2.52
C ASP A 363 -30.92 -21.24 -1.81
N ASN A 364 -31.21 -20.54 -0.70
CA ASN A 364 -32.44 -20.75 0.09
C ASN A 364 -33.48 -19.64 -0.07
N GLY A 365 -33.26 -18.69 -0.96
CA GLY A 365 -34.18 -17.57 -1.16
C GLY A 365 -33.47 -16.26 -1.43
N ILE A 366 -34.20 -15.18 -1.22
CA ILE A 366 -33.71 -13.83 -1.49
C ILE A 366 -33.74 -13.02 -0.21
N SER A 367 -32.66 -12.30 0.07
CA SER A 367 -32.59 -11.29 1.12
C SER A 367 -32.50 -9.90 0.50
N CYS A 368 -33.18 -8.92 1.08
CA CYS A 368 -33.06 -7.53 0.69
C CYS A 368 -32.50 -6.72 1.85
N TYR A 369 -31.49 -5.90 1.57
CA TYR A 369 -30.89 -4.97 2.49
C TYR A 369 -31.32 -3.54 2.16
N PHE A 370 -32.00 -2.88 3.07
CA PHE A 370 -32.51 -1.54 2.91
C PHE A 370 -31.53 -0.50 3.44
N SER A 371 -30.98 0.33 2.58
CA SER A 371 -29.96 1.34 2.92
C SER A 371 -30.54 2.67 3.44
N ARG A 372 -31.87 2.84 3.44
CA ARG A 372 -32.51 4.15 3.64
C ARG A 372 -32.91 4.51 5.06
N THR A 373 -32.89 3.59 5.97
CA THR A 373 -33.34 3.88 7.33
C THR A 373 -32.16 4.33 8.17
N GLY A 374 -32.02 5.64 8.41
CA GLY A 374 -31.01 6.25 9.29
C GLY A 374 -31.02 5.78 10.75
N ASN A 375 -31.67 4.66 11.06
CA ASN A 375 -31.79 4.04 12.39
C ASN A 375 -31.41 2.56 12.42
N GLY A 376 -30.60 2.10 11.49
CA GLY A 376 -30.13 0.70 11.44
C GLY A 376 -30.58 -0.04 10.19
N ASP A 377 -29.70 -0.90 9.75
CA ASP A 377 -29.90 -1.74 8.57
C ASP A 377 -31.08 -2.70 8.82
N MET A 378 -32.01 -2.78 7.89
CA MET A 378 -33.11 -3.71 7.96
C MET A 378 -33.02 -4.76 6.86
N TRP A 379 -33.08 -6.03 7.24
CA TRP A 379 -33.15 -7.16 6.33
C TRP A 379 -34.56 -7.64 6.16
N LEU A 380 -34.92 -8.00 4.94
CA LEU A 380 -36.17 -8.68 4.64
C LEU A 380 -35.86 -10.04 4.00
N PRO A 381 -35.99 -11.15 4.70
CA PRO A 381 -35.85 -12.47 4.10
C PRO A 381 -37.13 -12.81 3.31
N ILE A 382 -36.97 -13.16 2.04
CA ILE A 382 -38.04 -13.66 1.16
C ILE A 382 -37.79 -15.13 0.91
N TYR A 383 -38.46 -15.98 1.65
CA TYR A 383 -38.37 -17.43 1.45
C TYR A 383 -39.08 -17.82 0.15
N LEU A 384 -38.43 -18.62 -0.66
CA LEU A 384 -39.04 -19.20 -1.86
C LEU A 384 -40.04 -20.30 -1.45
N VAL A 385 -41.20 -19.88 -0.96
CA VAL A 385 -42.34 -20.81 -0.82
C VAL A 385 -43.18 -20.69 -2.08
N SER A 386 -43.12 -21.68 -2.95
CA SER A 386 -44.01 -22.07 -4.07
C SER A 386 -44.91 -21.05 -4.81
N ASN A 387 -44.71 -19.75 -4.62
CA ASN A 387 -45.46 -18.67 -5.31
C ASN A 387 -44.55 -17.69 -6.05
N ILE A 388 -43.93 -18.18 -7.10
CA ILE A 388 -43.16 -17.39 -8.08
C ILE A 388 -43.97 -16.18 -8.62
N LEU A 389 -45.27 -16.26 -8.63
CA LEU A 389 -46.15 -15.20 -9.12
C LEU A 389 -46.17 -13.91 -8.28
N LEU A 390 -46.03 -14.00 -6.98
CA LEU A 390 -46.00 -12.82 -6.09
C LEU A 390 -44.69 -12.07 -6.23
N PHE A 391 -43.58 -12.80 -6.41
CA PHE A 391 -42.25 -12.24 -6.60
C PHE A 391 -42.11 -11.49 -7.93
N VAL A 392 -42.63 -12.06 -9.02
CA VAL A 392 -42.63 -11.41 -10.33
C VAL A 392 -43.52 -10.14 -10.32
N LYS A 393 -44.59 -10.13 -9.57
CA LYS A 393 -45.47 -8.94 -9.42
C LYS A 393 -44.76 -7.83 -8.64
N TYR A 394 -44.06 -8.17 -7.55
CA TYR A 394 -43.30 -7.21 -6.76
C TYR A 394 -42.09 -6.65 -7.52
N LEU A 395 -41.38 -7.48 -8.27
CA LEU A 395 -40.33 -7.04 -9.20
C LEU A 395 -40.86 -6.12 -10.32
N ARG A 396 -42.02 -6.45 -10.86
CA ARG A 396 -42.62 -5.68 -11.97
C ARG A 396 -43.07 -4.27 -11.57
N GLU A 397 -43.45 -4.08 -10.33
CA GLU A 397 -43.87 -2.78 -9.80
C GLU A 397 -42.64 -1.90 -9.40
N ARG A 398 -41.51 -2.49 -9.03
CA ARG A 398 -40.29 -1.75 -8.66
C ARG A 398 -39.17 -1.71 -9.70
N PHE A 399 -39.17 -2.63 -10.67
CA PHE A 399 -38.09 -2.75 -11.67
C PHE A 399 -38.55 -2.35 -13.06
N VAL A 400 -38.68 -1.08 -13.34
CA VAL A 400 -39.01 -0.53 -14.67
C VAL A 400 -37.76 -0.45 -15.57
N ARG A 401 -36.69 -1.09 -15.37
CA ARG A 401 -35.55 -1.30 -16.29
C ARG A 401 -34.40 -1.99 -15.60
N ALA A 402 -34.42 -3.28 -15.45
CA ALA A 402 -33.23 -4.07 -15.19
C ALA A 402 -33.17 -5.23 -16.18
N ILE A 403 -32.05 -5.34 -16.86
CA ILE A 403 -31.72 -6.46 -17.74
C ILE A 403 -31.57 -7.69 -16.83
N ILE A 404 -32.47 -8.63 -17.01
CA ILE A 404 -32.42 -9.95 -16.31
C ILE A 404 -31.19 -10.67 -16.84
N CYS A 405 -30.23 -10.97 -15.97
CA CYS A 405 -29.12 -11.85 -16.28
C CYS A 405 -29.67 -13.26 -16.58
N MET A 406 -29.23 -13.88 -17.68
CA MET A 406 -29.85 -15.06 -18.28
C MET A 406 -29.87 -16.33 -17.41
N ASP A 407 -29.23 -16.34 -16.26
CA ASP A 407 -29.19 -17.52 -15.36
C ASP A 407 -30.43 -17.71 -14.49
N CYS A 408 -31.28 -16.70 -14.35
CA CYS A 408 -32.58 -16.86 -13.69
C CYS A 408 -33.60 -17.66 -14.51
N LEU A 409 -33.33 -17.91 -15.79
CA LEU A 409 -34.21 -18.69 -16.67
C LEU A 409 -34.07 -20.20 -16.52
N SER A 410 -33.03 -20.68 -15.87
CA SER A 410 -32.85 -22.12 -15.57
C SER A 410 -33.81 -22.64 -14.47
N LEU A 411 -34.29 -21.75 -13.59
CA LEU A 411 -35.25 -22.10 -12.53
C LEU A 411 -36.71 -22.24 -13.01
N ALA A 412 -37.02 -21.80 -14.22
CA ALA A 412 -38.35 -21.94 -14.81
C ALA A 412 -38.60 -23.29 -15.51
N ARG A 413 -37.69 -24.27 -15.41
CA ARG A 413 -37.79 -25.61 -16.04
C ARG A 413 -38.04 -26.77 -15.09
N ILE A 414 -38.49 -26.52 -13.90
CA ILE A 414 -38.97 -27.61 -13.03
C ILE A 414 -40.48 -27.51 -12.92
N ARG A 415 -41.13 -28.31 -13.76
CA ARG A 415 -42.52 -28.74 -13.58
C ARG A 415 -42.59 -29.80 -12.52
#